data_26d98101a1d27bc6180eb01f665c453c
#
_entry.id   26d98101a1d27bc6180eb01f665c453c
#
_cell.length_a   1.000
_cell.length_b   1.000
_cell.length_c   1.000
_cell.angle_alpha   90.00
_cell.angle_beta   90.00
_cell.angle_gamma   90.00
#
_symmetry.space_group_name_H-M   'P 1'
#
loop_
_entity.id
_entity.type
_entity.pdbx_description
1 polymer ?
#
loop_
_entity_poly.entity_id
_entity_poly.type
_entity_poly.pdbx_seq_one_letter_code
_entity_poly.pdbx_strand_id
1 'polypeptide(L)'
;MKKRILFLIAVYFWFFVMFVLQKPLFMLFHWDIYGKIPLMEWFSVMWNGRPLDFSMAAYLTAIPALFVVATVYLQKKWWIPVYRVYFAIVSFVVAAITLGDAVLYSYWGFRIDATPLFYLTSPADAVASIPAWETVLILSLIHISEPTRH
;
A
#
# COMPACT_ATOMS: atom_id res chain seq x y z
N MET A 1 -5.20 -21.47 -22.72
CA MET A 1 -4.53 -21.63 -21.43
C MET A 1 -3.27 -20.76 -21.32
N LYS A 2 -2.33 -20.82 -22.28
CA LYS A 2 -1.05 -20.04 -22.23
C LYS A 2 -1.24 -18.54 -21.93
N LYS A 3 -2.19 -17.84 -22.58
CA LYS A 3 -2.44 -16.41 -22.36
C LYS A 3 -2.88 -16.07 -20.92
N ARG A 4 -3.63 -16.95 -20.26
CA ARG A 4 -4.09 -16.75 -18.87
C ARG A 4 -2.94 -16.91 -17.87
N ILE A 5 -2.09 -17.91 -18.08
CA ILE A 5 -0.88 -18.12 -17.26
C ILE A 5 0.08 -16.95 -17.43
N LEU A 6 0.33 -16.51 -18.67
CA LEU A 6 1.18 -15.35 -18.95
C LEU A 6 0.64 -14.08 -18.29
N PHE A 7 -0.68 -13.87 -18.28
CA PHE A 7 -1.31 -12.76 -17.57
C PHE A 7 -1.03 -12.80 -16.07
N LEU A 8 -1.17 -13.97 -15.41
CA LEU A 8 -0.89 -14.10 -13.98
C LEU A 8 0.58 -13.86 -13.65
N ILE A 9 1.49 -14.38 -14.49
CA ILE A 9 2.94 -14.11 -14.33
C ILE A 9 3.22 -12.62 -14.46
N ALA A 10 2.61 -11.95 -15.44
CA ALA A 10 2.78 -10.51 -15.64
C ALA A 10 2.24 -9.70 -14.44
N VAL A 11 1.07 -10.06 -13.89
CA VAL A 11 0.49 -9.44 -12.70
C VAL A 11 1.40 -9.63 -11.48
N TYR A 12 1.87 -10.85 -11.27
CA TYR A 12 2.79 -11.16 -10.18
C TYR A 12 4.08 -10.35 -10.27
N PHE A 13 4.69 -10.34 -11.45
CA PHE A 13 5.92 -9.58 -11.69
C PHE A 13 5.71 -8.07 -11.51
N TRP A 14 4.56 -7.54 -11.93
CA TRP A 14 4.20 -6.14 -11.74
C TRP A 14 4.12 -5.77 -10.25
N PHE A 15 3.40 -6.56 -9.44
CA PHE A 15 3.32 -6.35 -8.00
C PHE A 15 4.69 -6.47 -7.34
N PHE A 16 5.48 -7.47 -7.73
CA PHE A 16 6.83 -7.64 -7.21
C PHE A 16 7.71 -6.41 -7.47
N VAL A 17 7.76 -5.92 -8.70
CA VAL A 17 8.51 -4.71 -9.07
C VAL A 17 8.01 -3.50 -8.27
N MET A 18 6.71 -3.35 -8.11
CA MET A 18 6.11 -2.26 -7.34
C MET A 18 6.59 -2.27 -5.88
N PHE A 19 6.61 -3.43 -5.20
CA PHE A 19 7.10 -3.54 -3.82
C PHE A 19 8.62 -3.33 -3.71
N VAL A 20 9.40 -3.82 -4.67
CA VAL A 20 10.85 -3.55 -4.71
C VAL A 20 11.13 -2.06 -4.83
N LEU A 21 10.38 -1.34 -5.68
CA LEU A 21 10.56 0.10 -5.91
C LEU A 21 10.12 0.97 -4.72
N GLN A 22 9.24 0.51 -3.86
CA GLN A 22 8.83 1.25 -2.65
C GLN A 22 10.02 1.56 -1.73
N LYS A 23 11.00 0.65 -1.62
CA LYS A 23 12.17 0.83 -0.74
C LYS A 23 13.04 2.01 -1.17
N PRO A 24 13.53 2.05 -2.42
CA PRO A 24 14.31 3.21 -2.85
C PRO A 24 13.49 4.50 -2.87
N LEU A 25 12.19 4.46 -3.15
CA LEU A 25 11.33 5.64 -3.06
C LEU A 25 11.24 6.16 -1.63
N PHE A 26 11.09 5.28 -0.64
CA PHE A 26 11.10 5.65 0.78
C PHE A 26 12.45 6.27 1.18
N MET A 27 13.57 5.68 0.76
CA MET A 27 14.91 6.20 1.05
C MET A 27 15.15 7.55 0.35
N LEU A 28 14.64 7.75 -0.86
CA LEU A 28 14.69 9.04 -1.57
C LEU A 28 13.85 10.11 -0.87
N PHE A 29 12.67 9.74 -0.35
CA PHE A 29 11.83 10.66 0.40
C PHE A 29 12.52 11.18 1.68
N HIS A 30 13.32 10.32 2.32
CA HIS A 30 14.11 10.65 3.50
C HIS A 30 15.60 10.85 3.15
N TRP A 31 15.88 11.62 2.10
CA TRP A 31 17.23 11.86 1.62
C TRP A 31 18.16 12.43 2.68
N ASP A 32 17.65 13.23 3.59
CA ASP A 32 18.43 13.82 4.70
C ASP A 32 19.09 12.75 5.58
N ILE A 33 18.44 11.59 5.73
CA ILE A 33 18.93 10.48 6.53
C ILE A 33 19.75 9.52 5.65
N TYR A 34 19.20 9.14 4.48
CA TYR A 34 19.71 8.05 3.66
C TYR A 34 20.64 8.51 2.53
N GLY A 35 20.72 9.81 2.24
CA GLY A 35 21.57 10.35 1.17
C GLY A 35 23.08 10.21 1.42
N LYS A 36 23.48 10.00 2.68
CA LYS A 36 24.90 9.77 3.08
C LYS A 36 25.32 8.31 3.04
N ILE A 37 24.37 7.40 2.85
CA ILE A 37 24.62 5.94 2.84
C ILE A 37 25.12 5.53 1.45
N PRO A 38 26.17 4.69 1.36
CA PRO A 38 26.69 4.23 0.09
C PRO A 38 25.65 3.42 -0.69
N LEU A 39 25.68 3.53 -2.02
CA LEU A 39 24.74 2.82 -2.92
C LEU A 39 24.68 1.30 -2.68
N MET A 40 25.78 0.70 -2.22
CA MET A 40 25.82 -0.72 -1.93
C MET A 40 24.86 -1.12 -0.80
N GLU A 41 24.64 -0.25 0.18
CA GLU A 41 23.69 -0.49 1.25
C GLU A 41 22.23 -0.36 0.75
N TRP A 42 21.97 0.53 -0.20
CA TRP A 42 20.66 0.60 -0.87
C TRP A 42 20.31 -0.71 -1.55
N PHE A 43 21.28 -1.28 -2.30
CA PHE A 43 21.09 -2.61 -2.90
C PHE A 43 20.91 -3.71 -1.85
N SER A 44 21.62 -3.63 -0.73
CA SER A 44 21.48 -4.59 0.37
C SER A 44 20.07 -4.56 0.97
N VAL A 45 19.50 -3.37 1.18
CA VAL A 45 18.11 -3.20 1.67
C VAL A 45 17.11 -3.81 0.69
N MET A 46 17.26 -3.53 -0.62
CA MET A 46 16.40 -4.10 -1.64
C MET A 46 16.54 -5.64 -1.71
N TRP A 47 17.77 -6.14 -1.61
CA TRP A 47 18.05 -7.57 -1.68
C TRP A 47 17.50 -8.35 -0.49
N ASN A 48 17.71 -7.87 0.72
CA ASN A 48 17.25 -8.51 1.95
C ASN A 48 15.72 -8.44 2.11
N GLY A 49 15.08 -7.40 1.56
CA GLY A 49 13.63 -7.26 1.59
C GLY A 49 12.86 -8.11 0.58
N ARG A 50 13.53 -8.75 -0.40
CA ARG A 50 12.87 -9.53 -1.47
C ARG A 50 11.93 -10.64 -1.00
N PRO A 51 12.25 -11.44 0.04
CA PRO A 51 11.34 -12.51 0.47
C PRO A 51 9.95 -11.98 0.84
N LEU A 52 9.90 -10.81 1.48
CA LEU A 52 8.64 -10.15 1.82
C LEU A 52 7.92 -9.65 0.56
N ASP A 53 8.65 -9.05 -0.39
CA ASP A 53 8.10 -8.56 -1.66
C ASP A 53 7.48 -9.71 -2.48
N PHE A 54 8.15 -10.86 -2.54
CA PHE A 54 7.64 -12.06 -3.19
C PHE A 54 6.35 -12.55 -2.54
N SER A 55 6.30 -12.58 -1.20
CA SER A 55 5.12 -13.01 -0.46
C SER A 55 3.95 -12.06 -0.68
N MET A 56 4.17 -10.76 -0.58
CA MET A 56 3.12 -9.76 -0.81
C MET A 56 2.59 -9.78 -2.25
N ALA A 57 3.48 -9.89 -3.24
CA ALA A 57 3.09 -10.05 -4.64
C ALA A 57 2.26 -11.33 -4.86
N ALA A 58 2.60 -12.43 -4.19
CA ALA A 58 1.84 -13.68 -4.27
C ALA A 58 0.43 -13.53 -3.68
N TYR A 59 0.30 -12.92 -2.49
CA TYR A 59 -1.01 -12.66 -1.88
C TYR A 59 -1.91 -11.79 -2.76
N LEU A 60 -1.39 -10.70 -3.29
CA LEU A 60 -2.16 -9.84 -4.19
C LEU A 60 -2.48 -10.51 -5.53
N THR A 61 -1.65 -11.43 -6.02
CA THR A 61 -1.93 -12.17 -7.26
C THR A 61 -2.94 -13.30 -7.06
N ALA A 62 -3.13 -13.77 -5.83
CA ALA A 62 -4.09 -14.84 -5.54
C ALA A 62 -5.53 -14.48 -5.95
N ILE A 63 -5.96 -13.23 -5.73
CA ILE A 63 -7.31 -12.78 -6.11
C ILE A 63 -7.49 -12.76 -7.64
N PRO A 64 -6.61 -12.12 -8.45
CA PRO A 64 -6.64 -12.28 -9.91
C PRO A 64 -6.59 -13.72 -10.39
N ALA A 65 -5.86 -14.61 -9.70
CA ALA A 65 -5.81 -16.02 -10.05
C ALA A 65 -7.19 -16.69 -9.86
N LEU A 66 -7.89 -16.40 -8.76
CA LEU A 66 -9.27 -16.86 -8.55
C LEU A 66 -10.21 -16.31 -9.63
N PHE A 67 -10.06 -15.05 -10.03
CA PHE A 67 -10.85 -14.50 -11.12
C PHE A 67 -10.56 -15.22 -12.45
N VAL A 68 -9.29 -15.55 -12.74
CA VAL A 68 -8.94 -16.34 -13.94
C VAL A 68 -9.61 -17.69 -13.92
N VAL A 69 -9.65 -18.39 -12.78
CA VAL A 69 -10.37 -19.66 -12.63
C VAL A 69 -11.86 -19.46 -12.86
N ALA A 70 -12.47 -18.44 -12.24
CA ALA A 70 -13.88 -18.13 -12.42
C ALA A 70 -14.25 -17.82 -13.88
N THR A 71 -13.35 -17.20 -14.67
CA THR A 71 -13.58 -16.93 -16.10
C THR A 71 -13.65 -18.22 -16.96
N VAL A 72 -13.20 -19.36 -16.43
CA VAL A 72 -13.35 -20.63 -17.15
C VAL A 72 -14.82 -21.08 -17.15
N TYR A 73 -15.50 -20.86 -16.02
CA TYR A 73 -16.88 -21.27 -15.82
C TYR A 73 -17.88 -20.20 -16.25
N LEU A 74 -17.54 -18.93 -16.04
CA LEU A 74 -18.40 -17.78 -16.29
C LEU A 74 -17.85 -16.97 -17.46
N GLN A 75 -18.20 -17.32 -18.69
CA GLN A 75 -17.76 -16.64 -19.91
C GLN A 75 -18.55 -15.33 -20.15
N LYS A 76 -18.42 -14.34 -19.27
CA LYS A 76 -19.10 -13.05 -19.39
C LYS A 76 -18.09 -11.92 -19.66
N LYS A 77 -18.50 -10.91 -20.42
CA LYS A 77 -17.69 -9.68 -20.66
C LYS A 77 -17.47 -8.83 -19.40
N TRP A 78 -18.04 -9.22 -18.28
CA TRP A 78 -18.01 -8.55 -16.97
C TRP A 78 -16.64 -8.57 -16.28
N TRP A 79 -15.73 -9.41 -16.70
CA TRP A 79 -14.45 -9.60 -16.01
C TRP A 79 -13.51 -8.40 -16.17
N ILE A 80 -13.58 -7.66 -17.28
CA ILE A 80 -12.72 -6.49 -17.50
C ILE A 80 -12.96 -5.41 -16.44
N PRO A 81 -14.21 -4.95 -16.18
CA PRO A 81 -14.45 -4.01 -15.09
C PRO A 81 -14.09 -4.55 -13.71
N VAL A 82 -14.32 -5.85 -13.43
CA VAL A 82 -13.91 -6.46 -12.15
C VAL A 82 -12.40 -6.34 -11.92
N TYR A 83 -11.58 -6.67 -12.93
CA TYR A 83 -10.13 -6.48 -12.83
C TYR A 83 -9.75 -5.01 -12.63
N ARG A 84 -10.38 -4.09 -13.34
CA ARG A 84 -10.11 -2.64 -13.19
C ARG A 84 -10.38 -2.16 -11.77
N VAL A 85 -11.54 -2.52 -11.21
CA VAL A 85 -11.90 -2.17 -9.83
C VAL A 85 -10.91 -2.76 -8.84
N TYR A 86 -10.57 -4.04 -9.00
CA TYR A 86 -9.59 -4.69 -8.15
C TYR A 86 -8.24 -3.96 -8.17
N PHE A 87 -7.67 -3.72 -9.36
CA PHE A 87 -6.38 -3.04 -9.47
C PHE A 87 -6.43 -1.59 -8.99
N ALA A 88 -7.54 -0.88 -9.19
CA ALA A 88 -7.72 0.48 -8.68
C ALA A 88 -7.71 0.50 -7.14
N ILE A 89 -8.48 -0.40 -6.49
CA ILE A 89 -8.52 -0.51 -5.03
C ILE A 89 -7.15 -0.89 -4.48
N VAL A 90 -6.50 -1.93 -5.03
CA VAL A 90 -5.19 -2.37 -4.55
C VAL A 90 -4.14 -1.29 -4.73
N SER A 91 -4.09 -0.63 -5.89
CA SER A 91 -3.15 0.46 -6.13
C SER A 91 -3.37 1.63 -5.17
N PHE A 92 -4.62 1.99 -4.90
CA PHE A 92 -4.95 3.04 -3.93
C PHE A 92 -4.50 2.67 -2.52
N VAL A 93 -4.83 1.46 -2.04
CA VAL A 93 -4.45 0.99 -0.70
C VAL A 93 -2.93 0.93 -0.54
N VAL A 94 -2.22 0.36 -1.53
CA VAL A 94 -0.76 0.27 -1.49
C VAL A 94 -0.12 1.66 -1.51
N ALA A 95 -0.61 2.58 -2.34
CA ALA A 95 -0.12 3.95 -2.38
C ALA A 95 -0.38 4.68 -1.04
N ALA A 96 -1.58 4.53 -0.46
CA ALA A 96 -1.94 5.14 0.81
C ALA A 96 -1.05 4.63 1.96
N ILE A 97 -0.80 3.31 2.03
CA ILE A 97 0.10 2.72 3.02
C ILE A 97 1.54 3.22 2.81
N THR A 98 2.03 3.27 1.58
CA THR A 98 3.39 3.71 1.26
C THR A 98 3.60 5.18 1.62
N LEU A 99 2.65 6.04 1.28
CA LEU A 99 2.70 7.47 1.63
C LEU A 99 2.55 7.67 3.13
N GLY A 100 1.63 6.95 3.77
CA GLY A 100 1.46 6.97 5.22
C GLY A 100 2.73 6.56 5.95
N ASP A 101 3.38 5.45 5.53
CA ASP A 101 4.65 5.00 6.09
C ASP A 101 5.75 6.06 5.95
N ALA A 102 5.86 6.68 4.78
CA ALA A 102 6.85 7.74 4.54
C ALA A 102 6.61 8.98 5.41
N VAL A 103 5.37 9.44 5.52
CA VAL A 103 5.03 10.62 6.33
C VAL A 103 5.18 10.35 7.81
N LEU A 104 4.63 9.23 8.31
CA LEU A 104 4.66 8.90 9.74
C LEU A 104 6.08 8.61 10.24
N TYR A 105 6.95 8.07 9.39
CA TYR A 105 8.35 7.88 9.74
C TYR A 105 9.05 9.20 10.11
N SER A 106 8.70 10.31 9.46
CA SER A 106 9.25 11.63 9.80
C SER A 106 8.88 12.10 11.21
N TYR A 107 7.73 11.65 11.74
CA TYR A 107 7.24 12.02 13.08
C TYR A 107 7.66 11.03 14.16
N TRP A 108 7.62 9.74 13.85
CA TRP A 108 7.80 8.67 14.84
C TRP A 108 9.19 8.06 14.85
N GLY A 109 9.96 8.23 13.77
CA GLY A 109 11.30 7.65 13.61
C GLY A 109 11.32 6.14 13.39
N PHE A 110 10.16 5.49 13.24
CA PHE A 110 10.03 4.08 12.90
C PHE A 110 8.95 3.86 11.85
N ARG A 111 9.06 2.76 11.11
CA ARG A 111 8.13 2.40 10.04
C ARG A 111 6.81 1.89 10.61
N ILE A 112 5.74 2.05 9.85
CA ILE A 112 4.43 1.49 10.20
C ILE A 112 4.56 -0.03 10.39
N ASP A 113 4.16 -0.48 11.56
CA ASP A 113 4.02 -1.89 11.93
C ASP A 113 2.54 -2.23 12.23
N ALA A 114 2.30 -3.22 13.10
CA ALA A 114 0.94 -3.57 13.51
C ALA A 114 0.33 -2.60 14.55
N THR A 115 1.11 -1.67 15.12
CA THR A 115 0.67 -0.75 16.19
C THR A 115 -0.57 0.07 15.83
N PRO A 116 -0.69 0.66 14.61
CA PRO A 116 -1.92 1.36 14.20
C PRO A 116 -3.17 0.49 14.25
N LEU A 117 -3.05 -0.83 14.04
CA LEU A 117 -4.19 -1.74 14.09
C LEU A 117 -4.74 -1.89 15.52
N PHE A 118 -3.89 -1.79 16.54
CA PHE A 118 -4.34 -1.80 17.94
C PHE A 118 -5.18 -0.56 18.25
N TYR A 119 -4.83 0.60 17.70
CA TYR A 119 -5.63 1.82 17.87
C TYR A 119 -6.99 1.74 17.18
N LEU A 120 -7.13 0.95 16.11
CA LEU A 120 -8.44 0.69 15.49
C LEU A 120 -9.36 -0.15 16.40
N THR A 121 -8.79 -1.01 17.25
CA THR A 121 -9.57 -1.81 18.22
C THR A 121 -9.93 -1.01 19.48
N SER A 122 -9.20 0.07 19.77
CA SER A 122 -9.42 0.97 20.90
C SER A 122 -9.44 2.44 20.45
N PRO A 123 -10.49 2.90 19.74
CA PRO A 123 -10.55 4.25 19.21
C PRO A 123 -10.43 5.35 20.28
N ALA A 124 -10.85 5.07 21.51
CA ALA A 124 -10.73 5.99 22.64
C ALA A 124 -9.26 6.30 23.00
N ASP A 125 -8.40 5.29 22.93
CA ASP A 125 -6.97 5.45 23.21
C ASP A 125 -6.25 6.20 22.09
N ALA A 126 -6.72 6.02 20.84
CA ALA A 126 -6.22 6.76 19.69
C ALA A 126 -6.51 8.26 19.80
N VAL A 127 -7.73 8.62 20.22
CA VAL A 127 -8.12 10.03 20.43
C VAL A 127 -7.41 10.64 21.63
N ALA A 128 -7.19 9.87 22.70
CA ALA A 128 -6.49 10.34 23.88
C ALA A 128 -5.00 10.66 23.64
N SER A 129 -4.39 10.06 22.62
CA SER A 129 -2.99 10.31 22.24
C SER A 129 -2.79 11.55 21.36
N ILE A 130 -3.87 12.15 20.85
CA ILE A 130 -3.83 13.35 20.03
C ILE A 130 -4.06 14.59 20.91
N PRO A 131 -3.19 15.62 20.84
CA PRO A 131 -3.43 16.87 21.54
C PRO A 131 -4.79 17.47 21.16
N ALA A 132 -5.54 18.00 22.13
CA ALA A 132 -6.91 18.48 21.91
C ALA A 132 -7.01 19.53 20.79
N TRP A 133 -5.99 20.34 20.56
CA TRP A 133 -5.95 21.34 19.49
C TRP A 133 -5.84 20.71 18.08
N GLU A 134 -5.12 19.58 17.93
CA GLU A 134 -5.06 18.84 16.66
C GLU A 134 -6.39 18.16 16.35
N THR A 135 -7.07 17.63 17.36
CA THR A 135 -8.41 17.06 17.21
C THR A 135 -9.40 18.11 16.71
N VAL A 136 -9.34 19.35 17.23
CA VAL A 136 -10.16 20.47 16.77
C VAL A 136 -9.83 20.84 15.33
N LEU A 137 -8.56 20.85 14.93
CA LEU A 137 -8.16 21.13 13.56
C LEU A 137 -8.65 20.05 12.58
N ILE A 138 -8.53 18.78 12.93
CA ILE A 138 -9.01 17.66 12.09
C ILE A 138 -10.54 17.74 11.93
N LEU A 139 -11.28 17.97 13.01
CA LEU A 139 -12.72 18.12 12.96
C LEU A 139 -13.16 19.35 12.15
N SER A 140 -12.43 20.46 12.26
CA SER A 140 -12.72 21.66 11.47
C SER A 140 -12.46 21.46 9.99
N LEU A 141 -11.39 20.74 9.62
CA LEU A 141 -11.07 20.38 8.23
C LEU A 141 -12.13 19.44 7.63
N ILE A 142 -12.62 18.47 8.40
CA ILE A 142 -13.72 17.59 7.98
C ILE A 142 -15.00 18.42 7.78
N HIS A 143 -15.31 19.35 8.67
CA HIS A 143 -16.49 20.19 8.57
C HIS A 143 -16.45 21.16 7.37
N ILE A 144 -15.24 21.67 7.04
CA ILE A 144 -15.03 22.54 5.87
C ILE A 144 -15.13 21.73 4.56
N SER A 145 -14.78 20.45 4.59
CA SER A 145 -14.83 19.57 3.41
C SER A 145 -16.23 18.99 3.12
N GLU A 146 -17.20 19.15 4.03
CA GLU A 146 -18.59 18.82 3.72
C GLU A 146 -19.19 19.90 2.78
N PRO A 147 -19.50 19.56 1.51
CA PRO A 147 -20.21 20.48 0.65
C PRO A 147 -21.62 20.66 1.23
N THR A 148 -21.91 21.87 1.69
CA THR A 148 -23.26 22.30 2.08
C THR A 148 -24.21 21.94 0.93
N ARG A 149 -24.95 20.85 1.09
CA ARG A 149 -26.12 20.57 0.28
C ARG A 149 -27.24 21.56 0.71
N HIS A 150 -27.39 22.59 -0.09
CA HIS A 150 -28.63 23.34 -0.24
C HIS A 150 -29.30 22.92 -1.54
#